data_a8e4826ee919036ff3f7aeda265e78a5
#
_entry.id   a8e4826ee919036ff3f7aeda265e78a5
#
_cell.length_a   1.000
_cell.length_b   1.000
_cell.length_c   1.000
_cell.angle_alpha   90.00
_cell.angle_beta   90.00
_cell.angle_gamma   90.00
#
_symmetry.space_group_name_H-M   'P 1'
#
loop_
_entity.id
_entity.type
_entity.pdbx_description
1 polymer ?
#
loop_
_entity_poly.entity_id
_entity_poly.type
_entity_poly.pdbx_seq_one_letter_code
_entity_poly.pdbx_strand_id
1 'polypeptide(L)'
;MESTTRAVATGNTAIEQIINPSDNIKMKSCPIDNTFKLIGRKFTVLILRNMINNKQTRFNQLLNSVEGANPKTLSVRLREMEKLGLIKRKVYSHEIPIKIEYSPTEKGLALQPILDMMAAYSMRYCSKDVFKDAKPREFKEVYKRDIAEIPQVK
;
A
#
# COMPACT_ATOMS: atom_id res chain seq x y z
N MET A 1 -9.46 -19.63 -51.23
CA MET A 1 -8.57 -19.79 -50.07
C MET A 1 -8.33 -18.41 -49.48
N GLU A 2 -9.16 -17.99 -48.55
CA GLU A 2 -9.01 -16.71 -47.85
C GLU A 2 -8.34 -16.97 -46.52
N SER A 3 -7.14 -16.45 -46.34
CA SER A 3 -6.39 -16.50 -45.10
C SER A 3 -6.85 -15.36 -44.18
N THR A 4 -7.68 -15.68 -43.19
CA THR A 4 -8.11 -14.75 -42.18
C THR A 4 -6.95 -14.49 -41.19
N THR A 5 -6.28 -13.40 -41.38
CA THR A 5 -5.28 -12.89 -40.42
C THR A 5 -6.03 -12.36 -39.18
N ARG A 6 -5.94 -13.12 -38.11
CA ARG A 6 -6.50 -12.75 -36.79
C ARG A 6 -5.58 -11.68 -36.17
N ALA A 7 -6.01 -10.44 -36.21
CA ALA A 7 -5.31 -9.34 -35.53
C ALA A 7 -5.36 -9.58 -34.01
N VAL A 8 -4.17 -9.68 -33.40
CA VAL A 8 -4.00 -9.72 -31.94
C VAL A 8 -4.31 -8.31 -31.43
N ALA A 9 -5.45 -8.16 -30.75
CA ALA A 9 -5.82 -6.92 -30.10
C ALA A 9 -4.84 -6.68 -28.93
N THR A 10 -3.93 -5.76 -29.11
CA THR A 10 -3.03 -5.24 -28.08
C THR A 10 -3.85 -4.56 -26.98
N GLY A 11 -3.53 -4.85 -25.72
CA GLY A 11 -4.28 -4.57 -24.50
C GLY A 11 -4.58 -3.10 -24.13
N ASN A 12 -4.73 -2.21 -25.11
CA ASN A 12 -5.09 -0.80 -24.90
C ASN A 12 -6.61 -0.55 -24.88
N THR A 13 -7.40 -1.46 -25.44
CA THR A 13 -8.84 -1.25 -25.66
C THR A 13 -9.67 -1.24 -24.37
N ALA A 14 -9.25 -1.98 -23.35
CA ALA A 14 -9.99 -2.07 -22.07
C ALA A 14 -9.84 -0.81 -21.19
N ILE A 15 -8.76 -0.06 -21.33
CA ILE A 15 -8.53 1.17 -20.56
C ILE A 15 -9.27 2.35 -21.19
N GLU A 16 -9.35 2.39 -22.53
CA GLU A 16 -10.07 3.44 -23.26
C GLU A 16 -11.58 3.46 -22.99
N GLN A 17 -12.17 2.33 -22.59
CA GLN A 17 -13.60 2.23 -22.28
C GLN A 17 -13.98 2.78 -20.90
N ILE A 18 -13.01 3.01 -20.02
CA ILE A 18 -13.23 3.53 -18.66
C ILE A 18 -13.14 5.07 -18.62
N ILE A 19 -12.60 5.70 -19.66
CA ILE A 19 -12.35 7.14 -19.70
C ILE A 19 -13.44 7.81 -20.52
N ASN A 20 -14.01 8.87 -19.95
CA ASN A 20 -14.99 9.72 -20.66
C ASN A 20 -14.32 10.34 -21.89
N PRO A 21 -14.87 10.20 -23.13
CA PRO A 21 -14.20 10.65 -24.36
C PRO A 21 -14.00 12.17 -24.47
N SER A 22 -14.55 12.95 -23.52
CA SER A 22 -14.38 14.41 -23.47
C SER A 22 -13.04 14.89 -22.90
N ASP A 23 -12.27 14.01 -22.24
CA ASP A 23 -11.01 14.38 -21.62
C ASP A 23 -9.83 13.95 -22.50
N ASN A 24 -9.10 14.90 -23.05
CA ASN A 24 -7.86 14.70 -23.82
C ASN A 24 -6.71 14.09 -22.99
N ILE A 25 -7.01 13.52 -21.82
CA ILE A 25 -6.04 12.89 -20.91
C ILE A 25 -5.76 11.46 -21.36
N LYS A 26 -4.56 11.25 -21.91
CA LYS A 26 -4.09 9.91 -22.29
C LYS A 26 -3.39 9.23 -21.11
N MET A 27 -3.95 8.13 -20.63
CA MET A 27 -3.31 7.32 -19.59
C MET A 27 -2.28 6.35 -20.19
N LYS A 28 -1.09 6.31 -19.60
CA LYS A 28 -0.02 5.39 -19.98
C LYS A 28 -0.23 3.98 -19.42
N SER A 29 -0.91 3.86 -18.29
CA SER A 29 -1.16 2.58 -17.60
C SER A 29 -2.36 2.71 -16.67
N CYS A 30 -2.94 1.56 -16.27
CA CYS A 30 -4.03 1.53 -15.30
C CYS A 30 -3.55 2.07 -13.93
N PRO A 31 -4.22 3.09 -13.35
CA PRO A 31 -3.83 3.67 -12.06
C PRO A 31 -3.93 2.66 -10.90
N ILE A 32 -4.94 1.77 -10.95
CA ILE A 32 -5.13 0.73 -9.94
C ILE A 32 -3.96 -0.25 -9.96
N ASP A 33 -3.60 -0.77 -11.16
CA ASP A 33 -2.47 -1.69 -11.33
C ASP A 33 -1.15 -1.03 -10.90
N ASN A 34 -0.97 0.25 -11.24
CA ASN A 34 0.21 0.99 -10.86
C ASN A 34 0.36 1.14 -9.33
N THR A 35 -0.74 1.44 -8.64
CA THR A 35 -0.76 1.48 -7.17
C THR A 35 -0.53 0.08 -6.58
N PHE A 36 -1.17 -0.94 -7.16
CA PHE A 36 -1.03 -2.31 -6.69
C PHE A 36 0.43 -2.82 -6.80
N LYS A 37 1.15 -2.47 -7.86
CA LYS A 37 2.58 -2.76 -8.00
C LYS A 37 3.44 -2.18 -6.87
N LEU A 38 3.05 -1.03 -6.32
CA LEU A 38 3.72 -0.43 -5.17
C LEU A 38 3.44 -1.18 -3.87
N ILE A 39 2.16 -1.47 -3.59
CA ILE A 39 1.71 -1.99 -2.30
C ILE A 39 1.54 -3.50 -2.24
N GLY A 40 1.41 -4.18 -3.39
CA GLY A 40 1.11 -5.62 -3.48
C GLY A 40 2.27 -6.54 -3.08
N ARG A 41 3.47 -6.01 -2.85
CA ARG A 41 4.59 -6.82 -2.38
C ARG A 41 4.42 -7.22 -0.91
N LYS A 42 4.75 -8.47 -0.61
CA LYS A 42 4.63 -9.03 0.74
C LYS A 42 5.23 -8.10 1.81
N PHE A 43 4.51 -7.85 2.88
CA PHE A 43 4.82 -7.02 4.02
C PHE A 43 4.74 -5.48 3.80
N THR A 44 4.70 -4.96 2.59
CA THR A 44 4.70 -3.51 2.33
C THR A 44 3.58 -2.80 3.08
N VAL A 45 2.34 -3.26 2.92
CA VAL A 45 1.16 -2.66 3.60
C VAL A 45 1.22 -2.82 5.12
N LEU A 46 1.72 -3.96 5.63
CA LEU A 46 1.85 -4.20 7.07
C LEU A 46 2.90 -3.28 7.71
N ILE A 47 4.03 -3.08 7.04
CA ILE A 47 5.08 -2.15 7.47
C ILE A 47 4.53 -0.72 7.51
N LEU A 48 3.89 -0.25 6.44
CA LEU A 48 3.28 1.09 6.39
C LEU A 48 2.22 1.27 7.48
N ARG A 49 1.32 0.30 7.66
CA ARG A 49 0.32 0.32 8.72
C ARG A 49 0.97 0.49 10.10
N ASN A 50 2.02 -0.28 10.38
CA ASN A 50 2.69 -0.24 11.68
C ASN A 50 3.45 1.08 11.89
N MET A 51 4.05 1.64 10.85
CA MET A 51 4.67 2.96 10.92
C MET A 51 3.64 4.07 11.14
N ILE A 52 2.51 4.04 10.43
CA ILE A 52 1.50 5.09 10.46
C ILE A 52 0.66 5.01 11.75
N ASN A 53 0.08 3.84 12.04
CA ASN A 53 -0.88 3.68 13.14
C ASN A 53 -0.18 3.45 14.49
N ASN A 54 0.89 2.66 14.51
CA ASN A 54 1.58 2.26 15.75
C ASN A 54 2.85 3.08 15.99
N LYS A 55 3.16 4.05 15.13
CA LYS A 55 4.35 4.93 15.22
C LYS A 55 5.66 4.16 15.35
N GLN A 56 5.74 2.96 14.79
CA GLN A 56 6.95 2.14 14.82
C GLN A 56 7.99 2.69 13.84
N THR A 57 9.17 3.03 14.35
CA THR A 57 10.25 3.65 13.57
C THR A 57 11.52 2.81 13.55
N ARG A 58 11.62 1.77 14.40
CA ARG A 58 12.82 0.96 14.56
C ARG A 58 12.69 -0.38 13.89
N PHE A 59 13.81 -0.88 13.34
CA PHE A 59 13.88 -2.19 12.70
C PHE A 59 13.31 -3.32 13.57
N ASN A 60 13.73 -3.41 14.82
CA ASN A 60 13.28 -4.48 15.72
C ASN A 60 11.78 -4.37 16.07
N GLN A 61 11.24 -3.16 16.17
CA GLN A 61 9.80 -2.96 16.37
C GLN A 61 9.00 -3.52 15.19
N LEU A 62 9.43 -3.19 13.97
CA LEU A 62 8.81 -3.68 12.74
C LEU A 62 8.98 -5.20 12.60
N LEU A 63 10.16 -5.73 12.91
CA LEU A 63 10.43 -7.17 12.85
C LEU A 63 9.49 -7.96 13.76
N ASN A 64 9.28 -7.47 14.98
CA ASN A 64 8.45 -8.14 15.98
C ASN A 64 6.94 -8.00 15.70
N SER A 65 6.53 -7.01 14.92
CA SER A 65 5.11 -6.70 14.67
C SER A 65 4.60 -7.15 13.30
N VAL A 66 5.49 -7.46 12.37
CA VAL A 66 5.13 -7.96 11.03
C VAL A 66 5.22 -9.47 11.02
N GLU A 67 4.06 -10.09 11.18
CA GLU A 67 3.96 -11.57 11.24
C GLU A 67 4.57 -12.24 10.00
N GLY A 68 5.39 -13.27 10.23
CA GLY A 68 6.08 -14.03 9.18
C GLY A 68 7.26 -13.31 8.51
N ALA A 69 7.63 -12.11 8.98
CA ALA A 69 8.86 -11.46 8.55
C ALA A 69 10.07 -12.02 9.29
N ASN A 70 11.19 -12.13 8.58
CA ASN A 70 12.50 -12.38 9.17
C ASN A 70 13.45 -11.22 8.87
N PRO A 71 14.61 -11.11 9.54
CA PRO A 71 15.52 -9.97 9.36
C PRO A 71 15.94 -9.73 7.90
N LYS A 72 16.17 -10.80 7.14
CA LYS A 72 16.57 -10.72 5.73
C LYS A 72 15.46 -10.15 4.87
N THR A 73 14.25 -10.69 4.98
CA THR A 73 13.09 -10.23 4.18
C THR A 73 12.67 -8.83 4.55
N LEU A 74 12.69 -8.46 5.85
CA LEU A 74 12.39 -7.12 6.30
C LEU A 74 13.41 -6.11 5.76
N SER A 75 14.71 -6.41 5.84
CA SER A 75 15.78 -5.55 5.33
C SER A 75 15.63 -5.28 3.83
N VAL A 76 15.33 -6.32 3.04
CA VAL A 76 15.10 -6.19 1.59
C VAL A 76 13.89 -5.30 1.35
N ARG A 77 12.79 -5.53 2.06
CA ARG A 77 11.55 -4.78 1.88
C ARG A 77 11.71 -3.30 2.23
N LEU A 78 12.36 -2.99 3.33
CA LEU A 78 12.62 -1.59 3.73
C LEU A 78 13.46 -0.85 2.70
N ARG A 79 14.50 -1.47 2.13
CA ARG A 79 15.31 -0.86 1.04
C ARG A 79 14.47 -0.61 -0.22
N GLU A 80 13.60 -1.54 -0.59
CA GLU A 80 12.72 -1.36 -1.75
C GLU A 80 11.70 -0.25 -1.51
N MET A 81 11.10 -0.18 -0.33
CA MET A 81 10.17 0.88 0.03
C MET A 81 10.84 2.26 0.06
N GLU A 82 12.09 2.33 0.49
CA GLU A 82 12.90 3.54 0.43
C GLU A 82 13.17 3.96 -1.02
N LYS A 83 13.59 3.02 -1.90
CA LYS A 83 13.78 3.29 -3.34
C LYS A 83 12.50 3.75 -4.05
N LEU A 84 11.35 3.24 -3.62
CA LEU A 84 10.04 3.64 -4.15
C LEU A 84 9.56 4.98 -3.59
N GLY A 85 10.30 5.57 -2.65
CA GLY A 85 9.95 6.81 -1.98
C GLY A 85 8.75 6.71 -1.05
N LEU A 86 8.41 5.51 -0.55
CA LEU A 86 7.33 5.31 0.41
C LEU A 86 7.76 5.58 1.84
N ILE A 87 9.02 5.35 2.14
CA ILE A 87 9.63 5.61 3.45
C ILE A 87 10.98 6.29 3.27
N LYS A 88 11.44 6.93 4.32
CA LYS A 88 12.80 7.47 4.46
C LYS A 88 13.51 6.81 5.62
N ARG A 89 14.82 6.66 5.48
CA ARG A 89 15.73 6.10 6.47
C ARG A 89 16.62 7.22 7.00
N LYS A 90 16.69 7.40 8.32
CA LYS A 90 17.58 8.35 8.98
C LYS A 90 18.57 7.61 9.85
N VAL A 91 19.85 7.94 9.71
CA VAL A 91 20.95 7.38 10.49
C VAL A 91 21.49 8.47 11.44
N TYR A 92 21.55 8.15 12.70
CA TYR A 92 22.15 9.01 13.74
C TYR A 92 23.53 8.45 14.08
N SER A 93 24.52 8.86 13.28
CA SER A 93 25.90 8.36 13.38
C SER A 93 26.64 8.78 14.64
N HIS A 94 26.16 9.82 15.30
CA HIS A 94 26.78 10.34 16.55
C HIS A 94 26.27 9.60 17.81
N GLU A 95 25.24 8.76 17.70
CA GLU A 95 24.76 7.95 18.82
C GLU A 95 25.49 6.61 18.89
N ILE A 96 25.80 6.14 20.10
CA ILE A 96 26.45 4.84 20.35
C ILE A 96 25.52 4.01 21.24
N PRO A 97 24.96 2.90 20.74
CA PRO A 97 25.11 2.34 19.37
C PRO A 97 24.40 3.19 18.31
N ILE A 98 24.88 3.12 17.07
CA ILE A 98 24.32 3.85 15.94
C ILE A 98 22.80 3.60 15.87
N LYS A 99 22.05 4.70 15.84
CA LYS A 99 20.60 4.67 15.78
C LYS A 99 20.12 4.84 14.35
N ILE A 100 19.22 3.95 13.90
CA ILE A 100 18.57 4.02 12.60
C ILE A 100 17.06 4.10 12.80
N GLU A 101 16.43 5.06 12.16
CA GLU A 101 14.98 5.24 12.16
C GLU A 101 14.41 5.23 10.74
N TYR A 102 13.22 4.66 10.62
CA TYR A 102 12.41 4.64 9.41
C TYR A 102 11.13 5.42 9.66
N SER A 103 10.69 6.19 8.67
CA SER A 103 9.43 6.92 8.75
C SER A 103 8.77 7.00 7.37
N PRO A 104 7.43 7.02 7.27
CA PRO A 104 6.77 7.21 6.00
C PRO A 104 7.05 8.60 5.44
N THR A 105 7.14 8.70 4.11
CA THR A 105 7.15 9.97 3.38
C THR A 105 5.72 10.48 3.20
N GLU A 106 5.53 11.67 2.61
CA GLU A 106 4.21 12.15 2.20
C GLU A 106 3.53 11.14 1.25
N LYS A 107 4.28 10.60 0.29
CA LYS A 107 3.80 9.54 -0.61
C LYS A 107 3.36 8.28 0.14
N GLY A 108 4.11 7.88 1.16
CA GLY A 108 3.76 6.74 2.02
C GLY A 108 2.53 7.01 2.87
N LEU A 109 2.42 8.22 3.44
CA LEU A 109 1.26 8.66 4.22
C LEU A 109 0.00 8.74 3.36
N ALA A 110 0.11 9.17 2.11
CA ALA A 110 -1.00 9.23 1.16
C ALA A 110 -1.63 7.87 0.83
N LEU A 111 -0.98 6.75 1.19
CA LEU A 111 -1.54 5.40 1.10
C LEU A 111 -2.47 5.05 2.26
N GLN A 112 -2.51 5.84 3.34
CA GLN A 112 -3.34 5.53 4.52
C GLN A 112 -4.83 5.36 4.17
N PRO A 113 -5.47 6.20 3.35
CA PRO A 113 -6.87 6.01 2.96
C PRO A 113 -7.12 4.66 2.28
N ILE A 114 -6.18 4.21 1.45
CA ILE A 114 -6.27 2.91 0.78
C ILE A 114 -6.20 1.77 1.81
N LEU A 115 -5.28 1.84 2.78
CA LEU A 115 -5.16 0.86 3.86
C LEU A 115 -6.43 0.84 4.73
N ASP A 116 -7.00 2.00 5.02
CA ASP A 116 -8.24 2.13 5.78
C ASP A 116 -9.42 1.50 5.03
N MET A 117 -9.53 1.72 3.72
CA MET A 117 -10.57 1.10 2.89
C MET A 117 -10.40 -0.42 2.78
N MET A 118 -9.16 -0.92 2.68
CA MET A 118 -8.88 -2.36 2.71
C MET A 118 -9.32 -2.97 4.05
N ALA A 119 -9.05 -2.30 5.17
CA ALA A 119 -9.50 -2.73 6.49
C ALA A 119 -11.03 -2.72 6.58
N ALA A 120 -11.69 -1.64 6.15
CA ALA A 120 -13.15 -1.52 6.16
C ALA A 120 -13.80 -2.63 5.33
N TYR A 121 -13.28 -2.91 4.14
CA TYR A 121 -13.76 -4.00 3.29
C TYR A 121 -13.68 -5.35 4.02
N SER A 122 -12.52 -5.68 4.57
CA SER A 122 -12.32 -6.98 5.24
C SER A 122 -13.16 -7.12 6.50
N MET A 123 -13.32 -6.07 7.30
CA MET A 123 -14.16 -6.09 8.50
C MET A 123 -15.64 -6.33 8.17
N ARG A 124 -16.09 -5.85 7.01
CA ARG A 124 -17.48 -6.02 6.58
C ARG A 124 -17.73 -7.36 5.88
N TYR A 125 -16.89 -7.74 4.93
CA TYR A 125 -17.14 -8.88 4.03
C TYR A 125 -16.36 -10.14 4.37
N CYS A 126 -15.26 -10.00 5.13
CA CYS A 126 -14.40 -11.11 5.58
C CYS A 126 -14.37 -11.20 7.12
N SER A 127 -15.46 -10.86 7.79
CA SER A 127 -15.51 -10.77 9.25
C SER A 127 -15.16 -12.06 9.98
N LYS A 128 -15.42 -13.21 9.37
CA LYS A 128 -15.06 -14.54 9.91
C LYS A 128 -13.55 -14.71 10.06
N ASP A 129 -12.76 -14.10 9.18
CA ASP A 129 -11.30 -14.19 9.20
C ASP A 129 -10.67 -13.08 10.04
N VAL A 130 -11.42 -11.99 10.29
CA VAL A 130 -10.94 -10.79 10.99
C VAL A 130 -11.29 -10.81 12.47
N PHE A 131 -12.50 -11.26 12.84
CA PHE A 131 -13.00 -11.20 14.20
C PHE A 131 -13.27 -12.60 14.78
N LYS A 132 -12.92 -12.79 16.07
CA LYS A 132 -13.16 -14.04 16.78
C LYS A 132 -14.63 -14.45 16.85
N ASP A 133 -15.54 -13.45 16.93
CA ASP A 133 -16.98 -13.66 16.94
C ASP A 133 -17.62 -13.67 15.55
N ALA A 134 -16.79 -13.54 14.51
CA ALA A 134 -17.18 -13.55 13.11
C ALA A 134 -18.25 -12.50 12.71
N LYS A 135 -18.48 -11.47 13.53
CA LYS A 135 -19.49 -10.43 13.27
C LYS A 135 -18.91 -9.28 12.45
N PRO A 136 -19.59 -8.85 11.38
CA PRO A 136 -19.20 -7.65 10.64
C PRO A 136 -19.20 -6.41 11.53
N ARG A 137 -18.25 -5.49 11.28
CA ARG A 137 -18.13 -4.21 11.98
C ARG A 137 -17.81 -3.09 11.02
N GLU A 138 -18.23 -1.89 11.36
CA GLU A 138 -17.85 -0.69 10.64
C GLU A 138 -16.45 -0.22 11.07
N PHE A 139 -15.74 0.43 10.15
CA PHE A 139 -14.37 0.91 10.40
C PHE A 139 -14.28 1.80 11.64
N LYS A 140 -15.23 2.75 11.79
CA LYS A 140 -15.27 3.69 12.91
C LYS A 140 -15.49 3.03 14.27
N GLU A 141 -16.21 1.91 14.30
CA GLU A 141 -16.43 1.16 15.55
C GLU A 141 -15.12 0.61 16.10
N VAL A 142 -14.23 0.15 15.21
CA VAL A 142 -12.96 -0.51 15.56
C VAL A 142 -11.83 0.51 15.78
N TYR A 143 -11.65 1.41 14.82
CA TYR A 143 -10.51 2.36 14.82
C TYR A 143 -10.80 3.68 15.55
N LYS A 144 -12.05 3.94 15.95
CA LYS A 144 -12.51 5.16 16.65
C LYS A 144 -12.18 6.47 15.91
N ARG A 145 -12.06 6.40 14.60
CA ARG A 145 -11.85 7.52 13.68
C ARG A 145 -12.49 7.22 12.33
N ASP A 146 -12.67 8.25 11.53
CA ASP A 146 -13.13 8.11 10.15
C ASP A 146 -12.00 7.63 9.23
N ILE A 147 -12.35 7.11 8.04
CA ILE A 147 -11.39 6.77 7.00
C ILE A 147 -10.68 8.05 6.56
N ALA A 148 -9.36 7.97 6.43
CA ALA A 148 -8.56 9.11 6.01
C ALA A 148 -8.89 9.51 4.55
N GLU A 149 -8.72 10.78 4.23
CA GLU A 149 -8.88 11.29 2.87
C GLU A 149 -7.53 11.30 2.12
N ILE A 150 -7.60 11.15 0.80
CA ILE A 150 -6.41 11.31 -0.05
C ILE A 150 -6.04 12.80 -0.09
N PRO A 151 -4.78 13.16 0.22
CA PRO A 151 -4.34 14.56 0.14
C PRO A 151 -4.57 15.13 -1.26
N GLN A 152 -5.09 16.36 -1.31
CA GLN A 152 -5.30 17.07 -2.57
C GLN A 152 -3.96 17.34 -3.27
N VAL A 153 -3.97 17.24 -4.60
CA VAL A 153 -2.82 17.65 -5.43
C VAL A 153 -2.72 19.16 -5.36
N LYS A 154 -1.56 19.66 -4.94
CA LYS A 154 -1.26 21.10 -4.93
C LYS A 154 -0.81 21.55 -6.30
#